data_3ce832f05296a6bc23d774fcb95b6b7b
#
_entry.id   3ce832f05296a6bc23d774fcb95b6b7b
#
_cell.length_a   1.000
_cell.length_b   1.000
_cell.length_c   1.000
_cell.angle_alpha   90.00
_cell.angle_beta   90.00
_cell.angle_gamma   90.00
#
_symmetry.space_group_name_H-M   'P 1'
#
loop_
_entity.id
_entity.type
_entity.pdbx_description
1 polymer ?
#
loop_
_entity_poly.entity_id
_entity_poly.type
_entity_poly.pdbx_seq_one_letter_code
_entity_poly.pdbx_strand_id
1 'polypeptide(L)' 'MDIHWRKSSKSSDDEDSNCLELAQHEGEILMRESDNPDVIIHTTRTKLRAFLDGAKEGEFDNLA' A
#
# COMPACT_ATOMS: atom_id res chain seq x y z
N MET A 1 -5.38 -10.30 16.52
CA MET A 1 -5.73 -9.04 15.92
C MET A 1 -5.63 -9.15 14.41
N ASP A 2 -6.75 -8.98 13.73
CA ASP A 2 -6.81 -9.29 12.30
C ASP A 2 -6.64 -8.04 11.46
N ILE A 3 -5.46 -7.88 10.90
CA ILE A 3 -5.21 -6.81 9.94
C ILE A 3 -5.47 -7.36 8.55
N HIS A 4 -6.36 -6.70 7.82
CA HIS A 4 -6.71 -7.13 6.47
C HIS A 4 -5.88 -6.34 5.46
N TRP A 5 -4.82 -6.97 4.98
CA TRP A 5 -3.93 -6.36 4.00
C TRP A 5 -4.52 -6.50 2.60
N ARG A 6 -4.45 -5.41 1.84
CA ARG A 6 -4.94 -5.38 0.47
C ARG A 6 -3.84 -4.98 -0.49
N LYS A 7 -3.81 -5.63 -1.63
CA LYS A 7 -2.91 -5.26 -2.72
C LYS A 7 -3.74 -4.90 -3.94
N SER A 8 -3.10 -4.26 -4.91
CA SER A 8 -3.77 -3.92 -6.16
C SER A 8 -4.11 -5.19 -6.95
N SER A 9 -5.26 -5.17 -7.62
CA SER A 9 -5.62 -6.25 -8.53
C SER A 9 -4.65 -6.34 -9.73
N LYS A 10 -3.84 -5.29 -9.92
CA LYS A 10 -2.81 -5.27 -10.96
C LYS A 10 -1.53 -5.96 -10.53
N SER A 11 -1.43 -6.33 -9.25
CA SER A 11 -0.29 -7.11 -8.77
C SER A 11 -0.31 -8.49 -9.38
N SER A 12 0.89 -9.04 -9.61
CA SER A 12 1.01 -10.38 -10.13
C SER A 12 0.36 -11.39 -9.20
N ASP A 13 -0.21 -12.45 -9.76
CA ASP A 13 -0.77 -13.56 -9.00
C ASP A 13 0.30 -14.61 -8.66
N ASP A 14 1.55 -14.36 -9.03
CA ASP A 14 2.63 -15.29 -8.74
C ASP A 14 2.83 -15.39 -7.24
N GLU A 15 3.16 -16.59 -6.78
CA GLU A 15 3.41 -16.83 -5.37
C GLU A 15 4.60 -16.03 -4.87
N ASP A 16 5.52 -15.70 -5.75
CA ASP A 16 6.71 -14.94 -5.41
C ASP A 16 6.54 -13.45 -5.65
N SER A 17 5.32 -13.00 -5.90
CA SER A 17 5.09 -11.61 -6.22
C SER A 17 5.44 -10.71 -5.04
N ASN A 18 6.20 -9.67 -5.34
CA ASN A 18 6.58 -8.65 -4.38
C ASN A 18 5.58 -7.51 -4.53
N CYS A 19 4.61 -7.47 -3.65
CA CYS A 19 3.52 -6.52 -3.75
C CYS A 19 3.58 -5.50 -2.64
N LEU A 20 3.10 -4.30 -2.93
CA LEU A 20 2.82 -3.33 -1.88
C LEU A 20 1.43 -3.61 -1.35
N GLU A 21 1.30 -3.63 -0.05
CA GLU A 21 0.05 -3.90 0.62
C GLU A 21 -0.32 -2.76 1.55
N LEU A 22 -1.60 -2.47 1.60
CA LEU A 22 -2.14 -1.42 2.46
C LEU A 22 -3.22 -2.00 3.35
N ALA A 23 -3.33 -1.46 4.56
CA ALA A 23 -4.39 -1.85 5.48
C ALA A 23 -4.82 -0.65 6.30
N GLN A 24 -6.04 -0.70 6.79
CA GLN A 24 -6.55 0.26 7.75
C GLN A 24 -6.71 -0.46 9.07
N HIS A 25 -6.14 0.11 10.12
CA HIS A 25 -6.17 -0.53 11.44
C HIS A 25 -6.14 0.54 12.52
N GLU A 26 -7.15 0.53 13.38
CA GLU A 26 -7.26 1.45 14.53
C GLU A 26 -7.05 2.92 14.13
N GLY A 27 -7.64 3.31 13.01
CA GLY A 27 -7.58 4.69 12.55
C GLY A 27 -6.31 5.07 11.82
N GLU A 28 -5.36 4.16 11.73
CA GLU A 28 -4.13 4.37 10.97
C GLU A 28 -4.17 3.66 9.63
N ILE A 29 -3.33 4.13 8.73
CA ILE A 29 -3.06 3.43 7.47
C ILE A 29 -1.69 2.78 7.61
N LEU A 30 -1.64 1.50 7.26
CA LEU A 30 -0.40 0.73 7.30
C LEU A 30 0.00 0.36 5.90
N MET A 31 1.30 0.36 5.64
CA MET A 31 1.84 -0.04 4.33
C MET A 31 3.04 -0.95 4.56
N ARG A 32 3.15 -1.99 3.73
CA ARG A 32 4.31 -2.89 3.79
C ARG A 32 4.53 -3.52 2.42
N GLU A 33 5.68 -4.14 2.26
CA GLU A 33 5.94 -5.02 1.13
C GLU A 33 5.63 -6.45 1.57
N SER A 34 5.01 -7.22 0.68
CA SER A 34 4.59 -8.59 1.04
C SER A 34 5.79 -9.49 1.34
N ASP A 35 6.93 -9.21 0.74
CA ASP A 35 8.15 -10.01 0.96
C ASP A 35 8.99 -9.48 2.12
N ASN A 36 8.55 -8.44 2.79
CA ASN A 36 9.23 -7.89 3.96
C ASN A 36 8.19 -7.42 4.98
N PRO A 37 7.37 -8.35 5.49
CA PRO A 37 6.20 -7.98 6.28
C PRO A 37 6.50 -7.42 7.66
N ASP A 38 7.75 -7.52 8.11
CA ASP A 38 8.12 -7.02 9.43
C ASP A 38 8.38 -5.52 9.44
N VAL A 39 8.56 -4.93 8.26
CA VAL A 39 8.79 -3.49 8.15
C VAL A 39 7.47 -2.84 7.72
N ILE A 40 6.84 -2.13 8.65
CA ILE A 40 5.54 -1.54 8.43
C ILE A 40 5.63 -0.03 8.54
N ILE A 41 5.13 0.65 7.53
CA ILE A 41 5.02 2.11 7.54
C ILE A 41 3.66 2.47 8.12
N HIS A 42 3.67 3.35 9.11
CA HIS A 42 2.44 3.86 9.71
C HIS A 42 2.20 5.26 9.18
N THR A 43 1.03 5.49 8.63
CA THR A 43 0.71 6.80 8.09
C THR A 43 -0.76 7.12 8.40
N THR A 44 -1.28 8.18 7.78
CA THR A 44 -2.62 8.66 8.08
C THR A 44 -3.48 8.61 6.83
N ARG A 45 -4.80 8.66 7.05
CA ARG A 45 -5.75 8.71 5.95
C ARG A 45 -5.56 9.97 5.10
N THR A 46 -5.26 11.08 5.74
CA THR A 46 -5.04 12.34 5.04
C THR A 46 -3.85 12.25 4.09
N LYS A 47 -2.75 11.67 4.59
CA LYS A 47 -1.56 11.52 3.76
C LYS A 47 -1.78 10.53 2.62
N LEU A 48 -2.49 9.44 2.90
CA LEU A 48 -2.82 8.48 1.86
C LEU A 48 -3.73 9.11 0.80
N ARG A 49 -4.70 9.93 1.22
CA ARG A 49 -5.60 10.59 0.27
C ARG A 49 -4.81 11.51 -0.67
N ALA A 50 -3.89 12.28 -0.12
CA ALA A 50 -3.07 13.17 -0.94
C ALA A 50 -2.24 12.36 -1.95
N PHE A 51 -1.66 11.25 -1.51
CA PHE A 51 -0.91 10.39 -2.40
C PHE A 51 -1.79 9.83 -3.52
N LEU A 52 -2.97 9.34 -3.18
CA LEU A 52 -3.87 8.75 -4.18
C LEU A 52 -4.33 9.80 -5.19
N ASP A 53 -4.60 11.01 -4.73
CA ASP A 53 -5.02 12.07 -5.64
C ASP A 53 -3.89 12.44 -6.59
N GLY A 54 -2.65 12.50 -6.11
CA GLY A 54 -1.49 12.75 -6.96
C GLY A 54 -1.26 11.60 -7.96
N ALA A 55 -1.44 10.36 -7.50
CA ALA A 55 -1.29 9.20 -8.37
C ALA A 55 -2.31 9.22 -9.51
N LYS A 56 -3.54 9.63 -9.22
CA LYS A 56 -4.57 9.74 -10.25
C LYS A 56 -4.23 10.80 -11.29
N GLU A 57 -3.47 11.81 -10.90
CA GLU A 57 -3.01 12.87 -11.80
C GLU A 57 -1.74 12.49 -12.55
N GLY A 58 -1.22 11.30 -12.33
CA GLY A 58 -0.03 10.83 -13.01
C GLY A 58 1.29 11.36 -12.44
N GLU A 59 1.26 11.95 -11.25
CA GLU A 59 2.44 12.61 -10.69
C GLU A 59 3.60 11.67 -10.42
N PHE A 60 3.32 10.39 -10.24
CA PHE A 60 4.33 9.40 -9.89
C PHE A 60 4.59 8.40 -11.01
N ASP A 61 3.97 8.60 -12.17
CA ASP A 61 4.05 7.61 -13.24
C ASP A 61 5.48 7.43 -13.77
N ASN A 62 6.32 8.47 -13.66
CA ASN A 62 7.69 8.39 -14.14
C ASN A 62 8.61 7.58 -13.24
N LEU A 63 8.09 7.10 -12.11
CA LEU A 63 8.88 6.29 -11.18
C LEU A 63 8.83 4.79 -11.54
N ALA A 64 7.89 4.42 -12.38
CA ALA A 64 7.74 3.01 -12.73
C ALA A 64 7.39 2.79 -14.20
#